data_97d36c1f820d807ec1ee41c8d38a84bb
#
_entry.id   97d36c1f820d807ec1ee41c8d38a84bb
#
_cell.length_a   1.000
_cell.length_b   1.000
_cell.length_c   1.000
_cell.angle_alpha   90.00
_cell.angle_beta   90.00
_cell.angle_gamma   90.00
#
_symmetry.space_group_name_H-M   'P 1'
#
loop_
_entity.id
_entity.type
_entity.pdbx_description
1 polymer ?
#
loop_
_entity_poly.entity_id
_entity_poly.type
_entity_poly.pdbx_seq_one_letter_code
_entity_poly.pdbx_strand_id
1 'polypeptide(L)'
;MSLLDKMLKAGSVKGSTVLSKSSFFNTKDPIQTELPIVNIAFCGSLNGGLLPGLTVVAGESKSFKTLLGLYCMKAYLNKYPDGVAILYDSEYGITPEYLESYNIDTDRVIHVPIEDVEQLKFDATKRLDEIDKGDKVFIMIDSIGNLASRKEVDDALNEKSVADMTRAKQLKSLFRIVTPKLTGKDIPLIAINHTYKEIGLFPKNIVSGGTGIYYSANQIFIISKSQQKEGTDLAGFKFTIN
;
A
#
# COMPACT_ATOMS: atom_id res chain seq x y z
N MET A 1 -39.82 -18.02 15.01
CA MET A 1 -38.64 -17.47 14.30
C MET A 1 -38.81 -15.97 14.25
N SER A 2 -37.86 -15.21 14.81
CA SER A 2 -37.94 -13.75 14.82
C SER A 2 -37.84 -13.16 13.39
N LEU A 3 -38.25 -11.90 13.21
CA LEU A 3 -38.05 -11.20 11.92
C LEU A 3 -36.57 -11.14 11.56
N LEU A 4 -35.71 -10.92 12.58
CA LEU A 4 -34.24 -10.91 12.41
C LEU A 4 -33.72 -12.23 11.84
N ASP A 5 -34.17 -13.37 12.38
CA ASP A 5 -33.77 -14.70 11.88
C ASP A 5 -34.22 -14.94 10.45
N LYS A 6 -35.45 -14.48 10.11
CA LYS A 6 -35.98 -14.57 8.72
C LYS A 6 -35.11 -13.77 7.76
N MET A 7 -34.72 -12.55 8.11
CA MET A 7 -33.90 -11.68 7.27
C MET A 7 -32.47 -12.22 7.10
N LEU A 8 -31.86 -12.75 8.15
CA LEU A 8 -30.53 -13.39 8.07
C LEU A 8 -30.54 -14.62 7.15
N LYS A 9 -31.60 -15.43 7.19
CA LYS A 9 -31.73 -16.62 6.31
C LYS A 9 -32.04 -16.28 4.85
N ALA A 10 -32.75 -15.19 4.61
CA ALA A 10 -33.12 -14.75 3.27
C ALA A 10 -31.95 -14.11 2.49
N GLY A 11 -30.91 -13.70 3.19
CA GLY A 11 -29.75 -13.06 2.58
C GLY A 11 -28.91 -14.02 1.74
N SER A 12 -28.47 -13.58 0.54
CA SER A 12 -27.58 -14.35 -0.37
C SER A 12 -26.11 -14.10 -0.11
N VAL A 13 -25.76 -13.07 0.67
CA VAL A 13 -24.35 -12.69 0.96
C VAL A 13 -23.83 -13.53 2.11
N LYS A 14 -22.80 -14.34 1.82
CA LYS A 14 -22.11 -15.15 2.84
C LYS A 14 -21.49 -14.27 3.91
N GLY A 15 -21.55 -14.68 5.18
CA GLY A 15 -20.97 -13.94 6.30
C GLY A 15 -21.89 -12.84 6.86
N SER A 16 -23.12 -12.67 6.35
CA SER A 16 -24.09 -11.78 6.98
C SER A 16 -24.38 -12.22 8.41
N THR A 17 -24.29 -11.29 9.38
CA THR A 17 -24.49 -11.57 10.79
C THR A 17 -25.09 -10.34 11.49
N VAL A 18 -25.58 -10.53 12.71
CA VAL A 18 -26.00 -9.40 13.55
C VAL A 18 -24.78 -8.54 13.88
N LEU A 19 -24.91 -7.21 13.80
CA LEU A 19 -23.80 -6.27 13.93
C LEU A 19 -23.01 -6.49 15.25
N SER A 20 -23.69 -6.72 16.37
CA SER A 20 -23.05 -6.99 17.66
C SER A 20 -22.22 -8.28 17.72
N LYS A 21 -22.42 -9.19 16.75
CA LYS A 21 -21.66 -10.44 16.62
C LYS A 21 -20.70 -10.42 15.42
N SER A 22 -20.58 -9.30 14.74
CA SER A 22 -19.73 -9.17 13.57
C SER A 22 -18.25 -9.14 13.97
N SER A 23 -17.51 -10.15 13.57
CA SER A 23 -16.04 -10.19 13.75
C SER A 23 -15.30 -9.17 12.87
N PHE A 24 -16.00 -8.50 11.96
CA PHE A 24 -15.42 -7.50 11.07
C PHE A 24 -14.85 -6.29 11.81
N PHE A 25 -15.49 -5.92 12.93
CA PHE A 25 -15.13 -4.77 13.75
C PHE A 25 -14.29 -5.13 14.98
N ASN A 26 -13.81 -6.36 15.07
CA ASN A 26 -12.89 -6.73 16.14
C ASN A 26 -11.64 -5.85 16.09
N THR A 27 -11.10 -5.52 17.25
CA THR A 27 -9.84 -4.77 17.37
C THR A 27 -8.76 -5.49 16.57
N LYS A 28 -8.16 -4.77 15.63
CA LYS A 28 -7.06 -5.30 14.83
C LYS A 28 -5.78 -5.21 15.63
N ASP A 29 -4.97 -6.25 15.53
CA ASP A 29 -3.67 -6.31 16.19
C ASP A 29 -2.62 -5.63 15.28
N PRO A 30 -2.08 -4.45 15.65
CA PRO A 30 -1.19 -3.70 14.79
C PRO A 30 0.15 -4.41 14.61
N ILE A 31 0.79 -4.19 13.46
CA ILE A 31 2.14 -4.64 13.17
C ILE A 31 3.11 -3.57 13.66
N GLN A 32 3.66 -3.80 14.84
CA GLN A 32 4.59 -2.88 15.48
C GLN A 32 5.96 -2.96 14.79
N THR A 33 6.45 -1.84 14.27
CA THR A 33 7.79 -1.72 13.71
C THR A 33 8.81 -1.39 14.80
N GLU A 34 10.09 -1.55 14.51
CA GLU A 34 11.18 -1.13 15.38
C GLU A 34 11.36 0.41 15.45
N LEU A 35 10.60 1.16 14.66
CA LEU A 35 10.63 2.63 14.61
C LEU A 35 9.42 3.22 15.36
N PRO A 36 9.59 3.72 16.61
CA PRO A 36 8.48 4.24 17.41
C PRO A 36 7.71 5.37 16.72
N ILE A 37 8.40 6.23 15.97
CA ILE A 37 7.76 7.33 15.24
C ILE A 37 6.81 6.83 14.15
N VAL A 38 7.13 5.70 13.51
CA VAL A 38 6.29 5.04 12.50
C VAL A 38 5.05 4.45 13.16
N ASN A 39 5.20 3.81 14.32
CA ASN A 39 4.09 3.24 15.08
C ASN A 39 3.10 4.34 15.52
N ILE A 40 3.61 5.47 15.99
CA ILE A 40 2.79 6.64 16.34
C ILE A 40 2.07 7.18 15.09
N ALA A 41 2.77 7.31 13.96
CA ALA A 41 2.17 7.80 12.72
C ALA A 41 1.00 6.93 12.27
N PHE A 42 1.12 5.60 12.37
CA PHE A 42 0.08 4.67 11.93
C PHE A 42 -1.13 4.58 12.89
N CYS A 43 -0.91 4.62 14.20
CA CYS A 43 -1.97 4.34 15.19
C CYS A 43 -2.05 5.35 16.34
N GLY A 44 -1.25 6.41 16.35
CA GLY A 44 -1.21 7.38 17.45
C GLY A 44 -0.62 6.82 18.77
N SER A 45 0.06 5.66 18.74
CA SER A 45 0.59 4.98 19.93
C SER A 45 1.99 4.41 19.66
N LEU A 46 2.85 4.44 20.67
CA LEU A 46 4.17 3.78 20.64
C LEU A 46 4.05 2.27 20.39
N ASN A 47 3.03 1.65 20.94
CA ASN A 47 2.71 0.22 20.77
C ASN A 47 1.74 -0.03 19.61
N GLY A 48 1.52 0.99 18.77
CA GLY A 48 0.74 0.90 17.55
C GLY A 48 1.51 0.25 16.41
N GLY A 49 1.14 0.59 15.20
CA GLY A 49 1.83 0.09 13.99
C GLY A 49 0.88 0.00 12.80
N LEU A 50 1.34 -0.72 11.77
CA LEU A 50 0.58 -0.89 10.55
C LEU A 50 -0.68 -1.72 10.79
N LEU A 51 -1.80 -1.25 10.27
CA LEU A 51 -3.09 -1.94 10.29
C LEU A 51 -3.39 -2.60 8.93
N PRO A 52 -4.28 -3.62 8.91
CA PRO A 52 -4.79 -4.17 7.66
C PRO A 52 -5.50 -3.12 6.79
N GLY A 53 -5.45 -3.34 5.48
CA GLY A 53 -6.04 -2.45 4.48
C GLY A 53 -4.98 -1.73 3.65
N LEU A 54 -5.39 -0.73 2.87
CA LEU A 54 -4.52 0.01 1.97
C LEU A 54 -3.92 1.23 2.68
N THR A 55 -2.60 1.21 2.83
CA THR A 55 -1.80 2.37 3.24
C THR A 55 -1.00 2.89 2.05
N VAL A 56 -1.13 4.16 1.73
CA VAL A 56 -0.36 4.82 0.69
C VAL A 56 0.75 5.65 1.33
N VAL A 57 1.97 5.46 0.86
CA VAL A 57 3.14 6.25 1.27
C VAL A 57 3.64 7.02 0.06
N ALA A 58 3.43 8.32 0.06
CA ALA A 58 3.76 9.20 -1.06
C ALA A 58 4.85 10.22 -0.68
N GLY A 59 5.56 10.71 -1.68
CA GLY A 59 6.60 11.74 -1.47
C GLY A 59 7.52 11.87 -2.67
N GLU A 60 8.42 12.85 -2.60
CA GLU A 60 9.45 13.06 -3.62
C GLU A 60 10.41 11.86 -3.70
N SER A 61 11.21 11.79 -4.76
CA SER A 61 12.25 10.76 -4.88
C SER A 61 13.25 10.86 -3.72
N LYS A 62 13.76 9.70 -3.27
CA LYS A 62 14.74 9.61 -2.15
C LYS A 62 14.23 10.20 -0.83
N SER A 63 12.93 10.04 -0.53
CA SER A 63 12.26 10.51 0.69
C SER A 63 11.92 9.40 1.68
N PHE A 64 12.65 8.29 1.71
CA PHE A 64 12.50 7.21 2.68
C PHE A 64 11.27 6.28 2.50
N LYS A 65 10.51 6.41 1.41
CA LYS A 65 9.26 5.66 1.19
C LYS A 65 9.45 4.14 1.14
N THR A 66 10.32 3.68 0.25
CA THR A 66 10.67 2.25 0.10
C THR A 66 11.13 1.66 1.42
N LEU A 67 12.04 2.34 2.10
CA LEU A 67 12.59 1.86 3.37
C LEU A 67 11.51 1.77 4.47
N LEU A 68 10.54 2.70 4.50
CA LEU A 68 9.40 2.60 5.40
C LEU A 68 8.56 1.34 5.12
N GLY A 69 8.32 1.03 3.84
CA GLY A 69 7.67 -0.21 3.44
C GLY A 69 8.43 -1.46 3.88
N LEU A 70 9.76 -1.46 3.75
CA LEU A 70 10.62 -2.57 4.18
C LEU A 70 10.62 -2.77 5.70
N TYR A 71 10.61 -1.71 6.50
CA TYR A 71 10.45 -1.83 7.96
C TYR A 71 9.12 -2.47 8.34
N CYS A 72 8.05 -2.14 7.62
CA CYS A 72 6.74 -2.77 7.83
C CYS A 72 6.73 -4.24 7.39
N MET A 73 7.35 -4.57 6.25
CA MET A 73 7.52 -5.95 5.77
C MET A 73 8.30 -6.79 6.78
N LYS A 74 9.46 -6.29 7.24
CA LYS A 74 10.27 -6.92 8.29
C LYS A 74 9.46 -7.20 9.55
N ALA A 75 8.77 -6.18 10.06
CA ALA A 75 7.94 -6.30 11.25
C ALA A 75 6.83 -7.33 11.08
N TYR A 76 6.22 -7.39 9.89
CA TYR A 76 5.18 -8.37 9.56
C TYR A 76 5.73 -9.79 9.57
N LEU A 77 6.82 -10.05 8.86
CA LEU A 77 7.45 -11.36 8.77
C LEU A 77 8.00 -11.85 10.11
N ASN A 78 8.48 -10.92 10.96
CA ASN A 78 8.91 -11.26 12.32
C ASN A 78 7.73 -11.62 13.24
N LYS A 79 6.61 -10.92 13.09
CA LYS A 79 5.39 -11.20 13.88
C LYS A 79 4.73 -12.52 13.50
N TYR A 80 4.80 -12.90 12.22
CA TYR A 80 4.19 -14.10 11.67
C TYR A 80 5.25 -15.00 11.02
N PRO A 81 5.80 -16.00 11.75
CA PRO A 81 6.84 -16.87 11.23
C PRO A 81 6.46 -17.61 9.94
N ASP A 82 5.18 -18.00 9.79
CA ASP A 82 4.64 -18.66 8.60
C ASP A 82 4.10 -17.66 7.56
N GLY A 83 4.24 -16.36 7.83
CA GLY A 83 3.76 -15.31 6.94
C GLY A 83 4.65 -15.13 5.73
N VAL A 84 4.05 -14.67 4.62
CA VAL A 84 4.74 -14.37 3.37
C VAL A 84 4.52 -12.91 2.96
N ALA A 85 5.46 -12.36 2.21
CA ALA A 85 5.32 -11.05 1.59
C ALA A 85 5.24 -11.17 0.06
N ILE A 86 4.43 -10.31 -0.56
CA ILE A 86 4.39 -10.15 -2.02
C ILE A 86 4.89 -8.74 -2.32
N LEU A 87 5.98 -8.66 -3.07
CA LEU A 87 6.60 -7.42 -3.51
C LEU A 87 6.34 -7.23 -5.01
N TYR A 88 5.42 -6.34 -5.34
CA TYR A 88 5.24 -5.84 -6.71
C TYR A 88 6.26 -4.74 -6.94
N ASP A 89 7.17 -4.97 -7.88
CA ASP A 89 8.30 -4.09 -8.15
C ASP A 89 8.24 -3.56 -9.59
N SER A 90 8.16 -2.24 -9.74
CA SER A 90 8.21 -1.54 -11.02
C SER A 90 9.48 -0.69 -11.18
N GLU A 91 10.29 -0.60 -10.13
CA GLU A 91 11.52 0.21 -10.13
C GLU A 91 12.78 -0.64 -10.22
N TYR A 92 12.66 -1.96 -9.98
CA TYR A 92 13.76 -2.94 -10.02
C TYR A 92 14.94 -2.56 -9.11
N GLY A 93 14.65 -1.81 -8.03
CA GLY A 93 15.65 -1.30 -7.11
C GLY A 93 15.85 -2.12 -5.84
N ILE A 94 15.00 -3.12 -5.59
CA ILE A 94 15.02 -3.93 -4.38
C ILE A 94 15.65 -5.28 -4.68
N THR A 95 16.97 -5.41 -4.42
CA THR A 95 17.70 -6.67 -4.61
C THR A 95 17.59 -7.58 -3.38
N PRO A 96 17.85 -8.90 -3.51
CA PRO A 96 17.93 -9.81 -2.36
C PRO A 96 18.90 -9.33 -1.29
N GLU A 97 20.11 -8.90 -1.67
CA GLU A 97 21.13 -8.39 -0.73
C GLU A 97 20.66 -7.14 0.00
N TYR A 98 19.85 -6.29 -0.67
CA TYR A 98 19.27 -5.12 -0.04
C TYR A 98 18.25 -5.52 1.03
N LEU A 99 17.38 -6.50 0.77
CA LEU A 99 16.43 -7.05 1.75
C LEU A 99 17.17 -7.70 2.93
N GLU A 100 18.18 -8.51 2.65
CA GLU A 100 19.00 -9.21 3.66
C GLU A 100 19.73 -8.23 4.57
N SER A 101 20.19 -7.09 4.05
CA SER A 101 20.83 -6.03 4.84
C SER A 101 19.91 -5.43 5.92
N TYR A 102 18.59 -5.56 5.76
CA TYR A 102 17.57 -5.22 6.75
C TYR A 102 17.09 -6.41 7.56
N ASN A 103 17.72 -7.58 7.44
CA ASN A 103 17.31 -8.85 8.07
C ASN A 103 15.87 -9.25 7.66
N ILE A 104 15.54 -9.12 6.38
CA ILE A 104 14.32 -9.63 5.78
C ILE A 104 14.65 -10.98 5.14
N ASP A 105 13.93 -12.02 5.52
CA ASP A 105 14.05 -13.36 4.98
C ASP A 105 13.51 -13.42 3.55
N THR A 106 14.39 -13.48 2.57
CA THR A 106 14.07 -13.44 1.14
C THR A 106 13.35 -14.69 0.67
N ASP A 107 13.48 -15.83 1.35
CA ASP A 107 12.78 -17.07 1.02
C ASP A 107 11.26 -16.97 1.27
N ARG A 108 10.84 -15.95 2.02
CA ARG A 108 9.43 -15.65 2.29
C ARG A 108 8.90 -14.43 1.52
N VAL A 109 9.67 -13.90 0.57
CA VAL A 109 9.26 -12.76 -0.26
C VAL A 109 9.06 -13.19 -1.70
N ILE A 110 7.84 -13.11 -2.19
CA ILE A 110 7.53 -13.33 -3.60
C ILE A 110 7.76 -12.01 -4.34
N HIS A 111 8.80 -11.96 -5.17
CA HIS A 111 9.07 -10.83 -6.04
C HIS A 111 8.26 -10.94 -7.34
N VAL A 112 7.51 -9.91 -7.66
CA VAL A 112 6.65 -9.83 -8.84
C VAL A 112 7.04 -8.59 -9.65
N PRO A 113 7.88 -8.73 -10.68
CA PRO A 113 8.18 -7.62 -11.59
C PRO A 113 6.92 -7.24 -12.37
N ILE A 114 6.62 -5.95 -12.43
CA ILE A 114 5.44 -5.42 -13.12
C ILE A 114 5.80 -4.23 -14.00
N GLU A 115 5.18 -4.16 -15.17
CA GLU A 115 5.45 -3.13 -16.18
C GLU A 115 4.27 -2.16 -16.35
N ASP A 116 3.03 -2.64 -16.12
CA ASP A 116 1.82 -1.84 -16.31
C ASP A 116 0.78 -2.04 -15.18
N VAL A 117 -0.13 -1.09 -15.07
CA VAL A 117 -1.20 -1.09 -14.04
C VAL A 117 -2.14 -2.29 -14.21
N GLU A 118 -2.37 -2.73 -15.45
CA GLU A 118 -3.25 -3.85 -15.76
C GLU A 118 -2.66 -5.17 -15.29
N GLN A 119 -1.34 -5.38 -15.46
CA GLN A 119 -0.64 -6.55 -14.90
C GLN A 119 -0.80 -6.59 -13.39
N LEU A 120 -0.50 -5.47 -12.71
CA LEU A 120 -0.67 -5.35 -11.27
C LEU A 120 -2.11 -5.69 -10.85
N LYS A 121 -3.10 -5.11 -11.54
CA LYS A 121 -4.51 -5.31 -11.22
C LYS A 121 -4.93 -6.79 -11.34
N PHE A 122 -4.55 -7.44 -12.43
CA PHE A 122 -4.96 -8.83 -12.66
C PHE A 122 -4.25 -9.79 -11.71
N ASP A 123 -2.95 -9.65 -11.52
CA ASP A 123 -2.19 -10.53 -10.63
C ASP A 123 -2.60 -10.35 -9.16
N ALA A 124 -2.68 -9.10 -8.67
CA ALA A 124 -3.11 -8.84 -7.31
C ALA A 124 -4.54 -9.33 -7.03
N THR A 125 -5.46 -9.17 -7.99
CA THR A 125 -6.83 -9.67 -7.84
C THR A 125 -6.85 -11.18 -7.73
N LYS A 126 -6.11 -11.89 -8.61
CA LYS A 126 -6.03 -13.36 -8.62
C LYS A 126 -5.43 -13.89 -7.32
N ARG A 127 -4.28 -13.34 -6.87
CA ARG A 127 -3.65 -13.78 -5.62
C ARG A 127 -4.54 -13.52 -4.41
N LEU A 128 -5.19 -12.35 -4.36
CA LEU A 128 -6.12 -12.05 -3.27
C LEU A 128 -7.37 -12.96 -3.26
N ASP A 129 -7.74 -13.60 -4.37
CA ASP A 129 -8.82 -14.59 -4.38
C ASP A 129 -8.38 -15.93 -3.79
N GLU A 130 -7.13 -16.33 -3.98
CA GLU A 130 -6.56 -17.57 -3.44
C GLU A 130 -6.22 -17.49 -1.94
N ILE A 131 -6.04 -16.30 -1.37
CA ILE A 131 -5.74 -16.12 0.05
C ILE A 131 -7.00 -16.32 0.87
N ASP A 132 -6.97 -17.18 1.88
CA ASP A 132 -8.06 -17.36 2.83
C ASP A 132 -8.00 -16.35 3.99
N LYS A 133 -9.14 -16.18 4.67
CA LYS A 133 -9.17 -15.37 5.88
C LYS A 133 -8.40 -16.07 6.99
N GLY A 134 -7.34 -15.44 7.45
CA GLY A 134 -6.45 -15.99 8.48
C GLY A 134 -5.04 -16.24 7.98
N ASP A 135 -4.86 -16.41 6.66
CA ASP A 135 -3.54 -16.47 6.05
C ASP A 135 -2.76 -15.19 6.34
N LYS A 136 -1.46 -15.33 6.53
CA LYS A 136 -0.59 -14.21 6.89
C LYS A 136 0.18 -13.74 5.66
N VAL A 137 -0.36 -12.71 5.01
CA VAL A 137 0.21 -12.13 3.80
C VAL A 137 0.39 -10.63 3.99
N PHE A 138 1.57 -10.13 3.65
CA PHE A 138 1.88 -8.71 3.51
C PHE A 138 2.06 -8.37 2.03
N ILE A 139 1.53 -7.23 1.59
CA ILE A 139 1.69 -6.80 0.20
C ILE A 139 2.38 -5.44 0.16
N MET A 140 3.40 -5.31 -0.69
CA MET A 140 4.06 -4.04 -0.99
C MET A 140 4.06 -3.81 -2.51
N ILE A 141 3.79 -2.58 -2.91
CA ILE A 141 3.89 -2.13 -4.31
C ILE A 141 4.90 -0.98 -4.36
N ASP A 142 6.01 -1.17 -5.05
CA ASP A 142 7.06 -0.16 -5.23
C ASP A 142 7.42 0.00 -6.72
N SER A 143 6.86 0.97 -7.38
CA SER A 143 5.88 1.97 -6.98
C SER A 143 4.71 2.02 -7.96
N ILE A 144 3.56 2.53 -7.53
CA ILE A 144 2.45 2.79 -8.46
C ILE A 144 2.66 4.08 -9.26
N GLY A 145 3.59 4.93 -8.81
CA GLY A 145 3.89 6.22 -9.45
C GLY A 145 4.44 6.09 -10.87
N ASN A 146 5.25 5.06 -11.11
CA ASN A 146 5.95 4.83 -12.38
C ASN A 146 5.21 3.90 -13.35
N LEU A 147 4.14 3.23 -12.90
CA LEU A 147 3.40 2.33 -13.78
C LEU A 147 2.61 3.10 -14.84
N ALA A 148 2.84 2.78 -16.11
CA ALA A 148 2.02 3.21 -17.21
C ALA A 148 0.75 2.36 -17.34
N SER A 149 -0.25 2.79 -18.10
CA SER A 149 -1.31 1.90 -18.59
C SER A 149 -0.84 1.22 -19.90
N ARG A 150 -1.40 0.06 -20.23
CA ARG A 150 -1.14 -0.59 -21.53
C ARG A 150 -1.43 0.36 -22.69
N LYS A 151 -2.52 1.09 -22.59
CA LYS A 151 -2.87 2.09 -23.60
C LYS A 151 -1.82 3.16 -23.77
N GLU A 152 -1.22 3.64 -22.68
CA GLU A 152 -0.14 4.63 -22.72
C GLU A 152 1.10 4.07 -23.44
N VAL A 153 1.44 2.81 -23.20
CA VAL A 153 2.52 2.09 -23.89
C VAL A 153 2.21 1.92 -25.39
N ASP A 154 1.00 1.47 -25.71
CA ASP A 154 0.56 1.27 -27.10
C ASP A 154 0.51 2.58 -27.89
N ASP A 155 0.05 3.67 -27.27
CA ASP A 155 0.02 4.99 -27.89
C ASP A 155 1.44 5.52 -28.14
N ALA A 156 2.38 5.28 -27.23
CA ALA A 156 3.79 5.64 -27.42
C ALA A 156 4.45 4.85 -28.58
N LEU A 157 4.17 3.55 -28.69
CA LEU A 157 4.67 2.71 -29.79
C LEU A 157 4.10 3.14 -31.16
N ASN A 158 2.89 3.70 -31.20
CA ASN A 158 2.22 4.15 -32.40
C ASN A 158 2.39 5.66 -32.65
N GLU A 159 3.32 6.33 -31.95
CA GLU A 159 3.62 7.77 -32.07
C GLU A 159 2.38 8.67 -31.86
N LYS A 160 1.42 8.23 -31.06
CA LYS A 160 0.21 9.00 -30.76
C LYS A 160 0.43 9.85 -29.51
N SER A 161 0.28 11.16 -29.64
CA SER A 161 0.33 12.11 -28.53
C SER A 161 -1.09 12.52 -28.14
N VAL A 162 -1.77 11.70 -27.32
CA VAL A 162 -3.11 11.98 -26.84
C VAL A 162 -3.08 12.01 -25.32
N ALA A 163 -3.65 13.05 -24.70
CA ALA A 163 -3.85 13.09 -23.26
C ALA A 163 -4.70 11.90 -22.83
N ASP A 164 -4.11 10.98 -22.05
CA ASP A 164 -4.78 9.75 -21.64
C ASP A 164 -5.05 9.72 -20.13
N MET A 165 -6.31 9.50 -19.79
CA MET A 165 -6.75 9.30 -18.40
C MET A 165 -6.91 7.81 -18.04
N THR A 166 -6.48 6.89 -18.89
CA THR A 166 -6.68 5.46 -18.71
C THR A 166 -5.95 4.96 -17.48
N ARG A 167 -4.71 5.42 -17.26
CA ARG A 167 -3.93 5.08 -16.07
C ARG A 167 -4.69 5.38 -14.77
N ALA A 168 -5.23 6.60 -14.62
CA ALA A 168 -5.99 6.98 -13.42
C ALA A 168 -7.27 6.14 -13.25
N LYS A 169 -7.94 5.78 -14.36
CA LYS A 169 -9.12 4.89 -14.36
C LYS A 169 -8.73 3.47 -13.94
N GLN A 170 -7.61 2.95 -14.42
CA GLN A 170 -7.12 1.61 -14.08
C GLN A 170 -6.69 1.54 -12.61
N LEU A 171 -5.96 2.51 -12.10
CA LEU A 171 -5.62 2.61 -10.67
C LEU A 171 -6.86 2.68 -9.78
N LYS A 172 -7.85 3.51 -10.15
CA LYS A 172 -9.13 3.57 -9.44
C LYS A 172 -9.85 2.23 -9.45
N SER A 173 -9.83 1.51 -10.58
CA SER A 173 -10.42 0.17 -10.71
C SER A 173 -9.69 -0.85 -9.85
N LEU A 174 -8.35 -0.86 -9.88
CA LEU A 174 -7.51 -1.71 -9.05
C LEU A 174 -7.89 -1.58 -7.56
N PHE A 175 -7.78 -0.37 -7.02
CA PHE A 175 -8.01 -0.16 -5.58
C PHE A 175 -9.45 -0.42 -5.17
N ARG A 176 -10.43 -0.12 -6.01
CA ARG A 176 -11.84 -0.47 -5.76
C ARG A 176 -12.07 -1.98 -5.65
N ILE A 177 -11.30 -2.79 -6.40
CA ILE A 177 -11.40 -4.26 -6.37
C ILE A 177 -10.64 -4.84 -5.18
N VAL A 178 -9.40 -4.37 -4.93
CA VAL A 178 -8.54 -5.00 -3.92
C VAL A 178 -8.86 -4.56 -2.49
N THR A 179 -9.25 -3.30 -2.26
CA THR A 179 -9.46 -2.76 -0.90
C THR A 179 -10.50 -3.56 -0.08
N PRO A 180 -11.68 -3.94 -0.60
CA PRO A 180 -12.62 -4.77 0.15
C PRO A 180 -12.04 -6.14 0.52
N LYS A 181 -11.21 -6.73 -0.35
CA LYS A 181 -10.56 -8.02 -0.12
C LYS A 181 -9.49 -7.90 0.98
N LEU A 182 -8.66 -6.85 0.92
CA LEU A 182 -7.66 -6.55 1.95
C LEU A 182 -8.31 -6.42 3.33
N THR A 183 -9.35 -5.59 3.42
CA THR A 183 -10.06 -5.35 4.69
C THR A 183 -10.79 -6.61 5.17
N GLY A 184 -11.43 -7.36 4.28
CA GLY A 184 -12.16 -8.57 4.60
C GLY A 184 -11.29 -9.73 5.10
N LYS A 185 -10.05 -9.80 4.63
CA LYS A 185 -9.06 -10.86 4.95
C LYS A 185 -7.99 -10.42 5.94
N ASP A 186 -8.04 -9.18 6.44
CA ASP A 186 -7.06 -8.60 7.38
C ASP A 186 -5.64 -8.51 6.80
N ILE A 187 -5.51 -8.20 5.51
CA ILE A 187 -4.24 -8.11 4.78
C ILE A 187 -3.78 -6.66 4.74
N PRO A 188 -2.58 -6.30 5.25
CA PRO A 188 -1.98 -5.00 5.03
C PRO A 188 -1.35 -4.90 3.65
N LEU A 189 -1.60 -3.80 2.96
CA LEU A 189 -0.95 -3.43 1.71
C LEU A 189 -0.36 -2.04 1.83
N ILE A 190 0.94 -1.91 1.55
CA ILE A 190 1.62 -0.61 1.40
C ILE A 190 1.85 -0.34 -0.08
N ALA A 191 1.31 0.78 -0.57
CA ALA A 191 1.55 1.25 -1.93
C ALA A 191 2.44 2.51 -1.89
N ILE A 192 3.65 2.38 -2.44
CA ILE A 192 4.56 3.51 -2.61
C ILE A 192 4.12 4.34 -3.81
N ASN A 193 4.15 5.66 -3.65
CA ASN A 193 3.74 6.58 -4.70
C ASN A 193 4.60 7.85 -4.72
N HIS A 194 4.50 8.60 -5.82
CA HIS A 194 5.16 9.89 -5.97
C HIS A 194 4.17 11.04 -5.71
N THR A 195 4.70 12.17 -5.29
CA THR A 195 3.98 13.43 -5.24
C THR A 195 4.50 14.39 -6.30
N TYR A 196 3.63 15.23 -6.82
CA TYR A 196 3.97 16.37 -7.64
C TYR A 196 3.43 17.65 -7.01
N LYS A 197 4.05 18.76 -7.34
CA LYS A 197 3.58 20.08 -6.86
C LYS A 197 2.49 20.62 -7.76
N GLU A 198 1.39 21.02 -7.16
CA GLU A 198 0.34 21.74 -7.85
C GLU A 198 0.86 23.10 -8.37
N ILE A 199 0.46 23.48 -9.58
CA ILE A 199 0.82 24.79 -10.14
C ILE A 199 -0.08 25.85 -9.50
N GLY A 200 0.48 26.78 -8.75
CA GLY A 200 -0.27 27.85 -8.08
C GLY A 200 0.61 28.71 -7.17
N LEU A 201 0.02 29.77 -6.62
CA LEU A 201 0.71 30.68 -5.68
C LEU A 201 1.12 29.98 -4.36
N PHE A 202 0.39 28.96 -3.96
CA PHE A 202 0.67 28.13 -2.77
C PHE A 202 0.66 26.65 -3.18
N PRO A 203 1.77 26.14 -3.79
CA PRO A 203 1.81 24.80 -4.32
C PRO A 203 1.67 23.75 -3.21
N LYS A 204 0.69 22.86 -3.37
CA LYS A 204 0.50 21.69 -2.49
C LYS A 204 1.09 20.45 -3.13
N ASN A 205 1.57 19.52 -2.30
CA ASN A 205 1.96 18.20 -2.76
C ASN A 205 0.70 17.36 -3.05
N ILE A 206 0.55 16.93 -4.29
CA ILE A 206 -0.54 16.05 -4.74
C ILE A 206 0.03 14.66 -4.98
N VAL A 207 -0.68 13.63 -4.48
CA VAL A 207 -0.34 12.24 -4.71
C VAL A 207 -0.70 11.86 -6.16
N SER A 208 0.24 11.27 -6.88
CA SER A 208 0.06 10.84 -8.27
C SER A 208 -1.02 9.76 -8.40
N GLY A 209 -1.64 9.64 -9.58
CA GLY A 209 -2.59 8.56 -9.90
C GLY A 209 -4.07 8.92 -9.72
N GLY A 210 -4.38 10.19 -9.50
CA GLY A 210 -5.74 10.71 -9.46
C GLY A 210 -6.48 10.48 -8.13
N THR A 211 -7.72 10.96 -8.06
CA THR A 211 -8.52 10.96 -6.82
C THR A 211 -8.94 9.57 -6.34
N GLY A 212 -8.88 8.53 -7.18
CA GLY A 212 -9.31 7.17 -6.83
C GLY A 212 -8.56 6.59 -5.64
N ILE A 213 -7.28 6.91 -5.49
CA ILE A 213 -6.44 6.49 -4.37
C ILE A 213 -6.94 7.08 -3.03
N TYR A 214 -7.31 8.36 -3.02
CA TYR A 214 -7.79 9.03 -1.81
C TYR A 214 -9.08 8.42 -1.24
N TYR A 215 -9.94 7.89 -2.12
CA TYR A 215 -11.20 7.25 -1.70
C TYR A 215 -11.03 5.79 -1.28
N SER A 216 -9.95 5.15 -1.67
CA SER A 216 -9.73 3.72 -1.43
C SER A 216 -8.76 3.45 -0.29
N ALA A 217 -7.85 4.37 0.01
CA ALA A 217 -6.86 4.20 1.06
C ALA A 217 -7.47 4.38 2.45
N ASN A 218 -7.06 3.51 3.37
CA ASN A 218 -7.35 3.65 4.79
C ASN A 218 -6.48 4.75 5.41
N GLN A 219 -5.24 4.89 4.93
CA GLN A 219 -4.27 5.88 5.38
C GLN A 219 -3.43 6.38 4.21
N ILE A 220 -3.10 7.66 4.22
CA ILE A 220 -2.20 8.27 3.24
C ILE A 220 -1.17 9.11 4.01
N PHE A 221 0.09 8.75 3.85
CA PHE A 221 1.22 9.49 4.43
C PHE A 221 2.01 10.18 3.35
N ILE A 222 2.24 11.47 3.52
CA ILE A 222 3.10 12.25 2.64
C ILE A 222 4.41 12.50 3.36
N ILE A 223 5.49 11.93 2.83
CA ILE A 223 6.83 12.11 3.39
C ILE A 223 7.52 13.25 2.64
N SER A 224 7.90 14.27 3.41
CA SER A 224 8.76 15.35 2.94
C SER A 224 10.17 15.22 3.50
N LYS A 225 11.15 15.74 2.76
CA LYS A 225 12.58 15.71 3.08
C LYS A 225 13.11 17.12 3.12
N SER A 226 13.85 17.44 4.17
CA SER A 226 14.61 18.70 4.28
C SER A 226 16.04 18.43 4.70
N GLN A 227 16.98 19.29 4.28
CA GLN A 227 18.35 19.22 4.73
C GLN A 227 18.46 19.71 6.19
N GLN A 228 19.25 19.01 6.98
CA GLN A 228 19.70 19.47 8.29
C GLN A 228 21.15 19.88 8.17
N LYS A 229 21.45 21.11 8.57
CA LYS A 229 22.80 21.68 8.49
C LYS A 229 23.30 22.05 9.88
N GLU A 230 24.58 21.90 10.08
CA GLU A 230 25.35 22.45 11.22
C GLU A 230 26.32 23.52 10.66
N GLY A 231 25.95 24.79 10.86
CA GLY A 231 26.60 25.89 10.16
C GLY A 231 26.32 25.84 8.65
N THR A 232 27.41 25.72 7.86
CA THR A 232 27.33 25.56 6.38
C THR A 232 27.29 24.11 5.93
N ASP A 233 27.66 23.16 6.80
CA ASP A 233 27.88 21.77 6.45
C ASP A 233 26.59 20.95 6.54
N LEU A 234 26.42 20.00 5.62
CA LEU A 234 25.30 19.08 5.62
C LEU A 234 25.49 18.02 6.70
N ALA A 235 24.76 18.14 7.81
CA ALA A 235 24.78 17.17 8.90
C ALA A 235 23.89 15.95 8.63
N GLY A 236 22.83 16.11 7.79
CA GLY A 236 21.91 15.01 7.48
C GLY A 236 20.62 15.46 6.81
N PHE A 237 19.60 14.60 6.92
CA PHE A 237 18.27 14.88 6.41
C PHE A 237 17.21 14.63 7.47
N LYS A 238 16.25 15.54 7.55
CA LYS A 238 15.04 15.38 8.34
C LYS A 238 13.90 14.92 7.43
N PHE A 239 13.27 13.81 7.79
CA PHE A 239 12.05 13.33 7.16
C PHE A 239 10.84 13.67 8.02
N THR A 240 9.80 14.21 7.41
CA THR A 240 8.55 14.55 8.09
C THR A 240 7.42 13.76 7.45
N ILE A 241 6.64 13.06 8.28
CA ILE A 241 5.46 12.30 7.87
C ILE A 241 4.22 13.16 8.19
N ASN A 242 3.42 13.44 7.17
CA ASN A 242 2.17 14.20 7.25
C ASN A 242 0.98 13.32 6.85
#